data_ec7e2696643f3e260e444c6224e1bf0e
#
_entry.id   ec7e2696643f3e260e444c6224e1bf0e
#
_cell.length_a   1.000
_cell.length_b   1.000
_cell.length_c   1.000
_cell.angle_alpha   90.00
_cell.angle_beta   90.00
_cell.angle_gamma   90.00
#
_symmetry.space_group_name_H-M   'P 1'
#
loop_
_entity.id
_entity.type
_entity.pdbx_description
1 polymer ?
#
loop_
_entity_poly.entity_id
_entity_poly.type
_entity_poly.pdbx_seq_one_letter_code
_entity_poly.pdbx_strand_id
1 'polypeptide(L)'
;MKVLRKAKENLFILFIAAAYIAMFIIDQNMGIASVKNSFYYIKEMIMIMPVIFVLTALLDLWVPKEKIMKYLGKEANAKGVVLSLALGSISAGPIYAAFPLCVMLHKKGASVRNLVIILSAWAVIKVPMLLNELKFLGFEFMAIRWVLTVIAIVVFSWITAKIVKDDDLPQLKANQSGPSINKSACMGCSLCTKNYPELFEMQNKKASLKTISKEINQEKLMKAVNACPVKAISFSADEY
;
A
#
# COMPACT_ATOMS: atom_id res chain seq x y z
N MET A 1 7.56 14.74 -34.93
CA MET A 1 6.48 13.87 -34.39
C MET A 1 6.80 13.21 -33.05
N LYS A 2 8.00 12.69 -32.77
CA LYS A 2 8.37 12.08 -31.47
C LYS A 2 8.33 13.03 -30.26
N VAL A 3 8.69 14.31 -30.44
CA VAL A 3 8.69 15.35 -29.38
C VAL A 3 7.28 15.70 -28.94
N LEU A 4 6.35 15.87 -29.86
CA LEU A 4 4.93 16.18 -29.58
C LEU A 4 4.22 15.03 -28.87
N ARG A 5 4.58 13.77 -29.17
CA ARG A 5 4.03 12.61 -28.46
C ARG A 5 4.55 12.52 -27.03
N LYS A 6 5.84 12.77 -26.82
CA LYS A 6 6.46 12.84 -25.49
C LYS A 6 5.95 14.01 -24.64
N ALA A 7 5.61 15.14 -25.27
CA ALA A 7 5.00 16.27 -24.61
C ALA A 7 3.56 15.96 -24.14
N LYS A 8 2.77 15.21 -24.94
CA LYS A 8 1.43 14.76 -24.54
C LYS A 8 1.45 13.76 -23.36
N GLU A 9 2.45 12.90 -23.30
CA GLU A 9 2.64 11.94 -22.21
C GLU A 9 3.05 12.64 -20.89
N ASN A 10 3.66 13.82 -20.97
CA ASN A 10 4.14 14.59 -19.81
C ASN A 10 3.41 15.94 -19.63
N LEU A 11 2.18 16.06 -20.13
CA LEU A 11 1.40 17.30 -20.10
C LEU A 11 1.29 17.91 -18.71
N PHE A 12 1.13 17.07 -17.67
CA PHE A 12 1.05 17.49 -16.29
C PHE A 12 2.37 18.15 -15.80
N ILE A 13 3.50 17.55 -16.13
CA ILE A 13 4.83 18.09 -15.76
C ILE A 13 5.08 19.42 -16.47
N LEU A 14 4.71 19.51 -17.74
CA LEU A 14 4.82 20.74 -18.52
C LEU A 14 3.92 21.85 -17.97
N PHE A 15 2.72 21.51 -17.53
CA PHE A 15 1.81 22.47 -16.88
C PHE A 15 2.39 23.00 -15.57
N ILE A 16 2.96 22.12 -14.70
CA ILE A 16 3.62 22.54 -13.47
C ILE A 16 4.83 23.44 -13.78
N ALA A 17 5.67 23.06 -14.74
CA ALA A 17 6.83 23.87 -15.14
C ALA A 17 6.40 25.25 -15.65
N ALA A 18 5.37 25.32 -16.49
CA ALA A 18 4.81 26.57 -16.97
C ALA A 18 4.24 27.44 -15.84
N ALA A 19 3.56 26.84 -14.85
CA ALA A 19 3.06 27.55 -13.69
C ALA A 19 4.20 28.17 -12.83
N TYR A 20 5.29 27.42 -12.61
CA TYR A 20 6.47 27.97 -11.92
C TYR A 20 7.12 29.10 -12.69
N ILE A 21 7.27 28.96 -14.02
CA ILE A 21 7.81 30.03 -14.87
C ILE A 21 6.91 31.30 -14.81
N ALA A 22 5.59 31.12 -14.89
CA ALA A 22 4.64 32.24 -14.77
C ALA A 22 4.76 32.95 -13.41
N MET A 23 4.90 32.20 -12.31
CA MET A 23 5.12 32.80 -10.99
C MET A 23 6.41 33.59 -10.91
N PHE A 24 7.50 33.13 -11.52
CA PHE A 24 8.74 33.92 -11.59
C PHE A 24 8.63 35.18 -12.37
N ILE A 25 7.78 35.23 -13.43
CA ILE A 25 7.54 36.42 -14.27
C ILE A 25 6.66 37.44 -13.53
N ILE A 26 5.66 36.97 -12.77
CA ILE A 26 4.71 37.82 -12.04
C ILE A 26 5.36 38.41 -10.79
N ASP A 27 6.01 37.59 -9.98
CA ASP A 27 6.71 38.01 -8.75
C ASP A 27 7.88 37.05 -8.48
N GLN A 28 9.09 37.59 -8.64
CA GLN A 28 10.32 36.81 -8.41
C GLN A 28 10.46 36.30 -6.99
N ASN A 29 10.02 37.06 -5.98
CA ASN A 29 10.09 36.64 -4.57
C ASN A 29 9.15 35.47 -4.32
N MET A 30 7.95 35.51 -4.88
CA MET A 30 6.98 34.40 -4.77
C MET A 30 7.48 33.14 -5.51
N GLY A 31 8.12 33.29 -6.67
CA GLY A 31 8.75 32.20 -7.40
C GLY A 31 9.85 31.52 -6.58
N ILE A 32 10.76 32.29 -6.00
CA ILE A 32 11.86 31.79 -5.14
C ILE A 32 11.29 31.09 -3.88
N ALA A 33 10.30 31.70 -3.23
CA ALA A 33 9.66 31.11 -2.05
C ALA A 33 8.99 29.76 -2.38
N SER A 34 8.34 29.66 -3.53
CA SER A 34 7.68 28.41 -3.98
C SER A 34 8.69 27.29 -4.23
N VAL A 35 9.81 27.58 -4.89
CA VAL A 35 10.90 26.60 -5.11
C VAL A 35 11.52 26.18 -3.77
N LYS A 36 11.80 27.14 -2.89
CA LYS A 36 12.38 26.87 -1.56
C LYS A 36 11.47 25.97 -0.73
N ASN A 37 10.17 26.23 -0.72
CA ASN A 37 9.18 25.42 -0.02
C ASN A 37 9.10 24.02 -0.63
N SER A 38 9.05 23.89 -1.95
CA SER A 38 9.04 22.58 -2.62
C SER A 38 10.29 21.75 -2.27
N PHE A 39 11.46 22.39 -2.28
CA PHE A 39 12.71 21.70 -1.88
C PHE A 39 12.72 21.30 -0.40
N TYR A 40 12.16 22.14 0.47
CA TYR A 40 11.99 21.83 1.88
C TYR A 40 11.16 20.56 2.08
N TYR A 41 10.01 20.43 1.42
CA TYR A 41 9.16 19.23 1.51
C TYR A 41 9.82 17.98 0.92
N ILE A 42 10.55 18.11 -0.20
CA ILE A 42 11.30 17.00 -0.78
C ILE A 42 12.35 16.50 0.20
N LYS A 43 13.12 17.44 0.82
CA LYS A 43 14.12 17.10 1.83
C LYS A 43 13.49 16.38 3.03
N GLU A 44 12.37 16.89 3.54
CA GLU A 44 11.63 16.30 4.64
C GLU A 44 11.18 14.88 4.30
N MET A 45 10.61 14.66 3.11
CA MET A 45 10.23 13.32 2.65
C MET A 45 11.41 12.36 2.61
N ILE A 46 12.55 12.77 2.05
CA ILE A 46 13.75 11.93 1.95
C ILE A 46 14.27 11.56 3.34
N MET A 47 14.18 12.44 4.32
CA MET A 47 14.64 12.18 5.69
C MET A 47 13.68 11.26 6.47
N ILE A 48 12.37 11.40 6.27
CA ILE A 48 11.36 10.66 7.03
C ILE A 48 11.10 9.27 6.44
N MET A 49 11.14 9.11 5.11
CA MET A 49 10.81 7.85 4.46
C MET A 49 11.63 6.63 4.94
N PRO A 50 12.96 6.70 5.10
CA PRO A 50 13.73 5.57 5.61
C PRO A 50 13.28 5.14 7.01
N VAL A 51 13.00 6.10 7.90
CA VAL A 51 12.51 5.82 9.27
C VAL A 51 11.17 5.09 9.23
N ILE A 52 10.26 5.53 8.35
CA ILE A 52 8.96 4.90 8.18
C ILE A 52 9.10 3.47 7.65
N PHE A 53 9.99 3.24 6.68
CA PHE A 53 10.22 1.89 6.15
C PHE A 53 10.79 0.95 7.23
N VAL A 54 11.75 1.41 8.02
CA VAL A 54 12.29 0.62 9.14
C VAL A 54 11.20 0.34 10.18
N LEU A 55 10.43 1.35 10.57
CA LEU A 55 9.33 1.19 11.53
C LEU A 55 8.27 0.21 11.00
N THR A 56 7.90 0.32 9.72
CA THR A 56 6.93 -0.58 9.10
C THR A 56 7.45 -2.01 9.04
N ALA A 57 8.74 -2.21 8.75
CA ALA A 57 9.37 -3.52 8.77
C ALA A 57 9.40 -4.13 10.17
N LEU A 58 9.70 -3.33 11.21
CA LEU A 58 9.65 -3.78 12.61
C LEU A 58 8.22 -4.16 13.02
N LEU A 59 7.23 -3.36 12.66
CA LEU A 59 5.82 -3.68 12.93
C LEU A 59 5.38 -4.95 12.19
N ASP A 60 5.91 -5.18 10.99
CA ASP A 60 5.64 -6.40 10.24
C ASP A 60 6.14 -7.65 10.96
N LEU A 61 7.29 -7.58 11.61
CA LEU A 61 7.84 -8.67 12.43
C LEU A 61 7.09 -8.85 13.77
N TRP A 62 6.75 -7.74 14.44
CA TRP A 62 6.20 -7.79 15.80
C TRP A 62 4.70 -8.08 15.85
N VAL A 63 3.94 -7.68 14.83
CA VAL A 63 2.49 -7.85 14.82
C VAL A 63 2.12 -9.08 14.01
N PRO A 64 1.72 -10.19 14.65
CA PRO A 64 1.35 -11.40 13.95
C PRO A 64 0.06 -11.22 13.15
N LYS A 65 -0.02 -11.95 12.04
CA LYS A 65 -1.14 -11.90 11.08
C LYS A 65 -2.49 -12.21 11.74
N GLU A 66 -2.50 -13.15 12.67
CA GLU A 66 -3.70 -13.61 13.39
C GLU A 66 -4.33 -12.46 14.19
N LYS A 67 -3.51 -11.61 14.83
CA LYS A 67 -4.01 -10.43 15.56
C LYS A 67 -4.63 -9.41 14.59
N ILE A 68 -3.99 -9.15 13.46
CA ILE A 68 -4.54 -8.24 12.46
C ILE A 68 -5.86 -8.77 11.90
N MET A 69 -5.93 -10.04 11.55
CA MET A 69 -7.17 -10.66 11.06
C MET A 69 -8.29 -10.59 12.11
N LYS A 70 -7.96 -10.87 13.38
CA LYS A 70 -8.94 -10.84 14.48
C LYS A 70 -9.49 -9.43 14.76
N TYR A 71 -8.64 -8.42 14.76
CA TYR A 71 -9.00 -7.07 15.20
C TYR A 71 -9.28 -6.08 14.05
N LEU A 72 -8.70 -6.30 12.87
CA LEU A 72 -8.84 -5.41 11.71
C LEU A 72 -9.37 -6.13 10.45
N GLY A 73 -9.62 -7.44 10.54
CA GLY A 73 -10.17 -8.25 9.45
C GLY A 73 -11.64 -7.94 9.15
N LYS A 74 -12.23 -8.68 8.23
CA LYS A 74 -13.63 -8.52 7.81
C LYS A 74 -14.63 -8.78 8.96
N GLU A 75 -14.30 -9.66 9.89
CA GLU A 75 -15.15 -10.05 11.01
C GLU A 75 -15.04 -9.13 12.24
N ALA A 76 -14.13 -8.15 12.21
CA ALA A 76 -13.85 -7.30 13.39
C ALA A 76 -14.98 -6.31 13.73
N ASN A 77 -16.01 -6.17 12.88
CA ASN A 77 -17.21 -5.36 13.09
C ASN A 77 -16.93 -3.97 13.74
N ALA A 78 -17.67 -3.60 14.81
CA ALA A 78 -17.50 -2.32 15.49
C ALA A 78 -16.15 -2.17 16.21
N LYS A 79 -15.57 -3.26 16.73
CA LYS A 79 -14.26 -3.24 17.40
C LYS A 79 -13.16 -2.85 16.41
N GLY A 80 -13.24 -3.34 15.16
CA GLY A 80 -12.32 -2.97 14.10
C GLY A 80 -12.41 -1.49 13.74
N VAL A 81 -13.60 -0.91 13.69
CA VAL A 81 -13.83 0.52 13.43
C VAL A 81 -13.16 1.37 14.51
N VAL A 82 -13.46 1.09 15.80
CA VAL A 82 -12.89 1.85 16.93
C VAL A 82 -11.36 1.75 16.96
N LEU A 83 -10.81 0.55 16.77
CA LEU A 83 -9.36 0.35 16.75
C LEU A 83 -8.71 1.08 15.56
N SER A 84 -9.33 1.05 14.39
CA SER A 84 -8.84 1.75 13.21
C SER A 84 -8.86 3.27 13.38
N LEU A 85 -9.91 3.82 13.98
CA LEU A 85 -9.99 5.24 14.34
C LEU A 85 -8.89 5.61 15.34
N ALA A 86 -8.69 4.81 16.39
CA ALA A 86 -7.65 5.06 17.38
C ALA A 86 -6.24 5.02 16.76
N LEU A 87 -5.94 3.99 15.95
CA LEU A 87 -4.65 3.87 15.25
C LEU A 87 -4.38 5.07 14.32
N GLY A 88 -5.38 5.48 13.55
CA GLY A 88 -5.26 6.64 12.68
C GLY A 88 -5.07 7.95 13.45
N SER A 89 -5.82 8.15 14.55
CA SER A 89 -5.80 9.40 15.35
C SER A 89 -4.53 9.58 16.16
N ILE A 90 -3.98 8.51 16.74
CA ILE A 90 -2.74 8.56 17.56
C ILE A 90 -1.52 8.77 16.67
N SER A 91 -1.65 8.54 15.37
CA SER A 91 -0.53 8.64 14.44
C SER A 91 0.11 10.03 14.44
N ALA A 92 1.44 10.06 14.45
CA ALA A 92 2.23 11.26 14.24
C ALA A 92 2.96 11.15 12.90
N GLY A 93 2.87 12.19 12.08
CA GLY A 93 3.60 12.23 10.81
C GLY A 93 2.70 12.54 9.61
N PRO A 94 3.32 12.73 8.44
CA PRO A 94 2.61 13.07 7.20
C PRO A 94 1.80 11.87 6.69
N ILE A 95 0.76 12.15 5.90
CA ILE A 95 -0.17 11.12 5.40
C ILE A 95 0.51 10.05 4.53
N TYR A 96 1.57 10.41 3.80
CA TYR A 96 2.29 9.44 2.97
C TYR A 96 2.97 8.32 3.80
N ALA A 97 3.20 8.55 5.10
CA ALA A 97 3.65 7.52 6.05
C ALA A 97 2.59 6.43 6.31
N ALA A 98 1.32 6.77 6.17
CA ALA A 98 0.23 5.82 6.36
C ALA A 98 0.15 4.75 5.25
N PHE A 99 0.58 5.07 4.02
CA PHE A 99 0.46 4.14 2.90
C PHE A 99 1.26 2.84 3.08
N PRO A 100 2.57 2.85 3.40
CA PRO A 100 3.32 1.62 3.66
C PRO A 100 2.71 0.80 4.80
N LEU A 101 2.25 1.47 5.88
CA LEU A 101 1.57 0.81 6.99
C LEU A 101 0.28 0.12 6.53
N CYS A 102 -0.57 0.82 5.78
CA CYS A 102 -1.81 0.23 5.26
C CYS A 102 -1.57 -0.92 4.30
N VAL A 103 -0.52 -0.85 3.46
CA VAL A 103 -0.11 -1.95 2.59
C VAL A 103 0.31 -3.17 3.42
N MET A 104 1.08 -2.99 4.48
CA MET A 104 1.48 -4.06 5.39
C MET A 104 0.27 -4.67 6.10
N LEU A 105 -0.63 -3.84 6.64
CA LEU A 105 -1.85 -4.31 7.30
C LEU A 105 -2.77 -5.08 6.33
N HIS A 106 -2.87 -4.61 5.08
CA HIS A 106 -3.61 -5.31 4.03
C HIS A 106 -3.03 -6.69 3.73
N LYS A 107 -1.72 -6.81 3.60
CA LYS A 107 -1.02 -8.10 3.44
C LYS A 107 -1.31 -9.07 4.59
N LYS A 108 -1.51 -8.55 5.79
CA LYS A 108 -1.86 -9.33 6.99
C LYS A 108 -3.37 -9.59 7.14
N GLY A 109 -4.19 -9.18 6.18
CA GLY A 109 -5.62 -9.48 6.13
C GLY A 109 -6.54 -8.43 6.76
N ALA A 110 -6.06 -7.20 6.95
CA ALA A 110 -6.94 -6.10 7.33
C ALA A 110 -7.97 -5.81 6.22
N SER A 111 -9.21 -5.54 6.61
CA SER A 111 -10.30 -5.25 5.66
C SER A 111 -10.14 -3.86 5.03
N VAL A 112 -10.60 -3.72 3.78
CA VAL A 112 -10.61 -2.44 3.05
C VAL A 112 -11.27 -1.34 3.88
N ARG A 113 -12.42 -1.64 4.51
CA ARG A 113 -13.13 -0.69 5.38
C ARG A 113 -12.22 -0.13 6.48
N ASN A 114 -11.52 -1.00 7.20
CA ASN A 114 -10.67 -0.59 8.31
C ASN A 114 -9.42 0.17 7.83
N LEU A 115 -8.86 -0.18 6.68
CA LEU A 115 -7.77 0.57 6.05
C LEU A 115 -8.18 1.99 5.65
N VAL A 116 -9.37 2.14 5.06
CA VAL A 116 -9.93 3.46 4.72
C VAL A 116 -10.15 4.30 5.98
N ILE A 117 -10.64 3.70 7.07
CA ILE A 117 -10.79 4.40 8.36
C ILE A 117 -9.43 4.87 8.89
N ILE A 118 -8.41 4.01 8.89
CA ILE A 118 -7.05 4.37 9.33
C ILE A 118 -6.52 5.56 8.52
N LEU A 119 -6.58 5.49 7.18
CA LEU A 119 -6.10 6.55 6.29
C LEU A 119 -6.85 7.86 6.50
N SER A 120 -8.18 7.80 6.61
CA SER A 120 -9.02 8.98 6.80
C SER A 120 -8.79 9.61 8.18
N ALA A 121 -8.72 8.80 9.23
CA ALA A 121 -8.44 9.28 10.58
C ALA A 121 -7.03 9.90 10.67
N TRP A 122 -6.04 9.26 10.05
CA TRP A 122 -4.68 9.80 9.93
C TRP A 122 -4.64 11.16 9.25
N ALA A 123 -5.48 11.38 8.21
CA ALA A 123 -5.53 12.64 7.49
C ALA A 123 -6.21 13.76 8.28
N VAL A 124 -7.30 13.47 9.02
CA VAL A 124 -8.26 14.50 9.44
C VAL A 124 -8.42 14.63 10.96
N ILE A 125 -8.26 13.55 11.75
CA ILE A 125 -8.53 13.56 13.20
C ILE A 125 -7.31 13.17 14.04
N LYS A 126 -6.15 13.71 13.71
CA LYS A 126 -4.93 13.52 14.51
C LYS A 126 -5.04 14.22 15.86
N VAL A 127 -4.52 13.58 16.90
CA VAL A 127 -4.46 14.17 18.24
C VAL A 127 -3.82 15.58 18.24
N PRO A 128 -2.67 15.85 17.60
CA PRO A 128 -2.10 17.20 17.55
C PRO A 128 -3.02 18.23 16.90
N MET A 129 -3.80 17.82 15.88
CA MET A 129 -4.74 18.71 15.21
C MET A 129 -5.93 19.03 16.11
N LEU A 130 -6.46 18.04 16.81
CA LEU A 130 -7.54 18.25 17.81
C LEU A 130 -7.10 19.17 18.93
N LEU A 131 -5.87 19.08 19.41
CA LEU A 131 -5.32 19.97 20.43
C LEU A 131 -5.20 21.42 19.93
N ASN A 132 -4.81 21.62 18.66
CA ASN A 132 -4.79 22.95 18.05
C ASN A 132 -6.21 23.53 17.93
N GLU A 133 -7.19 22.74 17.53
CA GLU A 133 -8.58 23.17 17.44
C GLU A 133 -9.14 23.53 18.80
N LEU A 134 -8.88 22.69 19.80
CA LEU A 134 -9.27 22.99 21.19
C LEU A 134 -8.71 24.34 21.65
N LYS A 135 -7.45 24.64 21.33
CA LYS A 135 -6.77 25.87 21.73
C LYS A 135 -7.32 27.12 21.01
N PHE A 136 -7.58 27.02 19.71
CA PHE A 136 -7.92 28.19 18.88
C PHE A 136 -9.41 28.38 18.63
N LEU A 137 -10.19 27.31 18.60
CA LEU A 137 -11.61 27.31 18.23
C LEU A 137 -12.54 26.90 19.39
N GLY A 138 -11.96 26.42 20.50
CA GLY A 138 -12.69 25.98 21.66
C GLY A 138 -13.19 24.54 21.59
N PHE A 139 -13.62 24.05 22.77
CA PHE A 139 -14.06 22.66 22.97
C PHE A 139 -15.32 22.31 22.16
N GLU A 140 -16.30 23.19 22.14
CA GLU A 140 -17.59 22.93 21.47
C GLU A 140 -17.40 22.70 19.98
N PHE A 141 -16.65 23.57 19.31
CA PHE A 141 -16.34 23.41 17.88
C PHE A 141 -15.56 22.12 17.61
N MET A 142 -14.51 21.86 18.37
CA MET A 142 -13.70 20.65 18.24
C MET A 142 -14.56 19.39 18.41
N ALA A 143 -15.43 19.34 19.42
CA ALA A 143 -16.26 18.17 19.71
C ALA A 143 -17.29 17.91 18.60
N ILE A 144 -17.99 18.95 18.14
CA ILE A 144 -18.97 18.83 17.05
C ILE A 144 -18.26 18.38 15.77
N ARG A 145 -17.15 19.01 15.41
CA ARG A 145 -16.37 18.64 14.22
C ARG A 145 -15.87 17.20 14.31
N TRP A 146 -15.35 16.79 15.46
CA TRP A 146 -14.87 15.43 15.68
C TRP A 146 -15.97 14.40 15.46
N VAL A 147 -17.14 14.58 16.08
CA VAL A 147 -18.30 13.68 15.93
C VAL A 147 -18.74 13.59 14.48
N LEU A 148 -18.93 14.73 13.80
CA LEU A 148 -19.36 14.77 12.39
C LEU A 148 -18.33 14.09 11.48
N THR A 149 -17.04 14.33 11.74
CA THR A 149 -15.96 13.72 10.96
C THR A 149 -15.90 12.20 11.16
N VAL A 150 -16.07 11.71 12.40
CA VAL A 150 -16.12 10.26 12.66
C VAL A 150 -17.29 9.61 11.92
N ILE A 151 -18.47 10.22 11.98
CA ILE A 151 -19.64 9.73 11.22
C ILE A 151 -19.35 9.69 9.73
N ALA A 152 -18.79 10.77 9.17
CA ALA A 152 -18.44 10.86 7.77
C ALA A 152 -17.42 9.77 7.35
N ILE A 153 -16.37 9.55 8.15
CA ILE A 153 -15.34 8.52 7.92
C ILE A 153 -15.99 7.13 7.91
N VAL A 154 -16.85 6.82 8.86
CA VAL A 154 -17.53 5.51 8.94
C VAL A 154 -18.43 5.29 7.73
N VAL A 155 -19.25 6.28 7.37
CA VAL A 155 -20.12 6.20 6.18
C VAL A 155 -19.31 6.04 4.91
N PHE A 156 -18.27 6.86 4.72
CA PHE A 156 -17.39 6.80 3.56
C PHE A 156 -16.67 5.45 3.45
N SER A 157 -16.15 4.94 4.57
CA SER A 157 -15.47 3.65 4.60
C SER A 157 -16.41 2.48 4.24
N TRP A 158 -17.67 2.56 4.67
CA TRP A 158 -18.68 1.56 4.33
C TRP A 158 -19.04 1.60 2.84
N ILE A 159 -19.22 2.79 2.26
CA ILE A 159 -19.46 2.96 0.82
C ILE A 159 -18.27 2.43 0.02
N THR A 160 -17.05 2.81 0.39
CA THR A 160 -15.82 2.37 -0.27
C THR A 160 -15.68 0.85 -0.23
N ALA A 161 -15.95 0.22 0.92
CA ALA A 161 -15.89 -1.24 1.04
C ALA A 161 -16.94 -2.00 0.21
N LYS A 162 -18.01 -1.33 -0.21
CA LYS A 162 -19.00 -1.89 -1.15
C LYS A 162 -18.57 -1.76 -2.62
N ILE A 163 -17.87 -0.68 -2.95
CA ILE A 163 -17.46 -0.39 -4.32
C ILE A 163 -16.16 -1.13 -4.66
N VAL A 164 -15.16 -1.06 -3.76
CA VAL A 164 -13.85 -1.67 -3.95
C VAL A 164 -13.91 -3.15 -3.59
N LYS A 165 -13.71 -4.01 -4.58
CA LYS A 165 -13.58 -5.46 -4.38
C LYS A 165 -12.14 -5.80 -4.03
N ASP A 166 -11.94 -6.92 -3.34
CA ASP A 166 -10.58 -7.41 -3.01
C ASP A 166 -9.72 -7.64 -4.26
N ASP A 167 -10.36 -7.93 -5.41
CA ASP A 167 -9.68 -8.13 -6.70
C ASP A 167 -9.19 -6.82 -7.33
N ASP A 168 -9.79 -5.67 -6.98
CA ASP A 168 -9.39 -4.35 -7.47
C ASP A 168 -8.14 -3.82 -6.73
N LEU A 169 -7.86 -4.39 -5.56
CA LEU A 169 -6.64 -4.05 -4.83
C LEU A 169 -5.45 -4.72 -5.51
N PRO A 170 -4.27 -4.05 -5.56
CA PRO A 170 -3.06 -4.72 -6.01
C PRO A 170 -2.97 -6.03 -5.25
N GLN A 171 -3.12 -7.15 -5.94
CA GLN A 171 -2.86 -8.48 -5.41
C GLN A 171 -1.39 -8.46 -5.00
N LEU A 172 -1.13 -7.85 -3.85
CA LEU A 172 0.13 -8.02 -3.17
C LEU A 172 0.14 -9.51 -2.91
N LYS A 173 0.92 -10.24 -3.72
CA LYS A 173 1.08 -11.68 -3.58
C LYS A 173 1.22 -11.91 -2.09
N ALA A 174 0.11 -12.27 -1.44
CA ALA A 174 0.19 -12.90 -0.14
C ALA A 174 1.25 -13.96 -0.37
N ASN A 175 2.24 -14.04 0.50
CA ASN A 175 3.10 -15.21 0.55
C ASN A 175 2.11 -16.38 0.63
N GLN A 176 1.69 -16.87 -0.53
CA GLN A 176 1.16 -18.22 -0.59
C GLN A 176 2.39 -19.02 -0.21
N SER A 177 2.37 -19.56 0.98
CA SER A 177 3.31 -20.60 1.39
C SER A 177 3.29 -21.63 0.27
N GLY A 178 4.29 -21.56 -0.61
CA GLY A 178 4.29 -22.41 -1.79
C GLY A 178 4.93 -21.76 -3.03
N PRO A 179 5.07 -22.54 -4.08
CA PRO A 179 5.63 -22.10 -5.33
C PRO A 179 4.68 -21.12 -6.04
N SER A 180 5.24 -20.05 -6.58
CA SER A 180 4.52 -19.07 -7.40
C SER A 180 5.22 -18.85 -8.74
N ILE A 181 4.43 -18.59 -9.80
CA ILE A 181 4.95 -18.37 -11.15
C ILE A 181 4.58 -16.98 -11.65
N ASN A 182 5.59 -16.18 -11.99
CA ASN A 182 5.39 -14.94 -12.70
C ASN A 182 5.15 -15.22 -14.21
N LYS A 183 3.86 -15.28 -14.59
CA LYS A 183 3.48 -15.57 -15.98
C LYS A 183 3.97 -14.51 -16.98
N SER A 184 4.18 -13.25 -16.57
CA SER A 184 4.70 -12.21 -17.47
C SER A 184 6.19 -12.41 -17.78
N ALA A 185 6.97 -12.85 -16.80
CA ALA A 185 8.40 -13.15 -16.97
C ALA A 185 8.66 -14.53 -17.60
N CYS A 186 7.69 -15.46 -17.58
CA CYS A 186 7.86 -16.81 -18.10
C CYS A 186 8.05 -16.79 -19.62
N MET A 187 9.16 -17.37 -20.11
CA MET A 187 9.45 -17.52 -21.54
C MET A 187 8.90 -18.80 -22.18
N GLY A 188 8.27 -19.71 -21.40
CA GLY A 188 7.67 -20.93 -21.94
C GLY A 188 8.64 -22.06 -22.28
N CYS A 189 9.81 -22.12 -21.67
CA CYS A 189 10.87 -23.10 -21.97
C CYS A 189 10.59 -24.53 -21.51
N SER A 190 9.52 -24.77 -20.76
CA SER A 190 9.06 -26.09 -20.24
C SER A 190 10.04 -26.81 -19.32
N LEU A 191 11.12 -26.20 -18.84
CA LEU A 191 12.09 -26.83 -17.94
C LEU A 191 11.47 -27.20 -16.59
N CYS A 192 10.57 -26.36 -16.06
CA CYS A 192 9.87 -26.60 -14.81
C CYS A 192 8.96 -27.84 -14.88
N THR A 193 8.25 -28.04 -16.01
CA THR A 193 7.39 -29.21 -16.21
C THR A 193 8.19 -30.50 -16.42
N LYS A 194 9.43 -30.42 -16.96
CA LYS A 194 10.34 -31.56 -17.04
C LYS A 194 10.89 -31.96 -15.67
N ASN A 195 11.24 -30.98 -14.84
CA ASN A 195 11.83 -31.23 -13.51
C ASN A 195 10.77 -31.62 -12.45
N TYR A 196 9.54 -31.11 -12.58
CA TYR A 196 8.47 -31.44 -11.64
C TYR A 196 7.09 -31.46 -12.36
N PRO A 197 6.80 -32.52 -13.16
CA PRO A 197 5.57 -32.62 -13.97
C PRO A 197 4.29 -32.75 -13.12
N GLU A 198 4.42 -33.19 -11.87
CA GLU A 198 3.29 -33.31 -10.94
C GLU A 198 2.76 -31.95 -10.49
N LEU A 199 3.65 -30.93 -10.39
CA LEU A 199 3.34 -29.59 -9.88
C LEU A 199 3.13 -28.56 -10.97
N PHE A 200 3.87 -28.67 -12.08
CA PHE A 200 3.87 -27.69 -13.16
C PHE A 200 3.22 -28.25 -14.42
N GLU A 201 2.43 -27.43 -15.11
CA GLU A 201 1.90 -27.71 -16.44
C GLU A 201 2.09 -26.51 -17.37
N MET A 202 1.96 -26.74 -18.68
CA MET A 202 2.01 -25.66 -19.66
C MET A 202 0.61 -25.29 -20.11
N GLN A 203 0.19 -24.05 -19.86
CA GLN A 203 -1.04 -23.47 -20.36
C GLN A 203 -0.73 -22.25 -21.23
N ASN A 204 -1.26 -22.16 -22.44
CA ASN A 204 -1.04 -21.05 -23.36
C ASN A 204 0.44 -20.65 -23.52
N LYS A 205 1.32 -21.64 -23.72
CA LYS A 205 2.77 -21.48 -23.83
C LYS A 205 3.46 -20.89 -22.59
N LYS A 206 2.82 -20.88 -21.44
CA LYS A 206 3.39 -20.43 -20.16
C LYS A 206 3.19 -21.48 -19.08
N ALA A 207 4.12 -21.54 -18.13
CA ALA A 207 3.99 -22.45 -17.01
C ALA A 207 2.86 -22.03 -16.07
N SER A 208 2.12 -23.01 -15.57
CA SER A 208 1.03 -22.89 -14.60
C SER A 208 1.19 -23.95 -13.50
N LEU A 209 0.67 -23.67 -12.31
CA LEU A 209 0.63 -24.65 -11.23
C LEU A 209 -0.61 -25.52 -11.37
N LYS A 210 -0.44 -26.82 -11.19
CA LYS A 210 -1.56 -27.76 -11.02
C LYS A 210 -2.14 -27.65 -9.61
N THR A 211 -3.44 -27.82 -9.47
CA THR A 211 -4.08 -27.96 -8.16
C THR A 211 -3.72 -29.32 -7.58
N ILE A 212 -2.82 -29.37 -6.60
CA ILE A 212 -2.36 -30.63 -6.01
C ILE A 212 -2.88 -30.75 -4.58
N SER A 213 -3.42 -31.94 -4.25
CA SER A 213 -3.84 -32.32 -2.91
C SER A 213 -2.74 -33.07 -2.12
N LYS A 214 -1.50 -33.12 -2.64
CA LYS A 214 -0.37 -33.86 -2.04
C LYS A 214 0.70 -32.89 -1.52
N GLU A 215 1.46 -33.35 -0.52
CA GLU A 215 2.64 -32.64 -0.02
C GLU A 215 3.65 -32.34 -1.13
N ILE A 216 4.14 -31.11 -1.14
CA ILE A 216 5.09 -30.64 -2.15
C ILE A 216 6.49 -31.13 -1.79
N ASN A 217 7.12 -31.90 -2.68
CA ASN A 217 8.50 -32.32 -2.52
C ASN A 217 9.44 -31.13 -2.74
N GLN A 218 10.05 -30.63 -1.66
CA GLN A 218 10.91 -29.44 -1.67
C GLN A 218 12.14 -29.61 -2.57
N GLU A 219 12.73 -30.80 -2.63
CA GLU A 219 13.93 -31.03 -3.45
C GLU A 219 13.63 -30.91 -4.97
N LYS A 220 12.54 -31.55 -5.43
CA LYS A 220 12.08 -31.43 -6.82
C LYS A 220 11.69 -29.99 -7.16
N LEU A 221 11.06 -29.27 -6.20
CA LEU A 221 10.69 -27.88 -6.36
C LEU A 221 11.91 -26.99 -6.52
N MET A 222 12.91 -27.10 -5.65
CA MET A 222 14.15 -26.32 -5.74
C MET A 222 14.92 -26.60 -7.04
N LYS A 223 14.92 -27.83 -7.53
CA LYS A 223 15.47 -28.17 -8.85
C LYS A 223 14.73 -27.42 -9.97
N ALA A 224 13.40 -27.35 -9.92
CA ALA A 224 12.60 -26.62 -10.91
C ALA A 224 12.79 -25.10 -10.83
N VAL A 225 12.90 -24.53 -9.61
CA VAL A 225 13.18 -23.10 -9.38
C VAL A 225 14.55 -22.71 -9.95
N ASN A 226 15.60 -23.50 -9.61
CA ASN A 226 16.97 -23.23 -10.05
C ASN A 226 17.16 -23.46 -11.56
N ALA A 227 16.39 -24.36 -12.18
CA ALA A 227 16.43 -24.60 -13.62
C ALA A 227 15.74 -23.51 -14.46
N CYS A 228 15.04 -22.54 -13.83
CA CYS A 228 14.35 -21.49 -14.57
C CYS A 228 15.32 -20.38 -15.01
N PRO A 229 15.62 -20.22 -16.32
CA PRO A 229 16.62 -19.26 -16.79
C PRO A 229 16.23 -17.81 -16.56
N VAL A 230 14.94 -17.53 -16.49
CA VAL A 230 14.40 -16.17 -16.26
C VAL A 230 13.92 -15.96 -14.83
N LYS A 231 14.20 -16.89 -13.92
CA LYS A 231 13.80 -16.84 -12.49
C LYS A 231 12.33 -16.47 -12.29
N ALA A 232 11.46 -16.98 -13.16
CA ALA A 232 10.02 -16.72 -13.12
C ALA A 232 9.29 -17.52 -12.03
N ILE A 233 9.95 -18.47 -11.37
CA ILE A 233 9.39 -19.30 -10.28
C ILE A 233 10.02 -18.83 -8.99
N SER A 234 9.18 -18.50 -7.99
CA SER A 234 9.60 -18.17 -6.64
C SER A 234 8.94 -19.13 -5.65
N PHE A 235 9.66 -19.47 -4.61
CA PHE A 235 9.20 -20.27 -3.49
C PHE A 235 9.53 -19.54 -2.20
N SER A 236 8.52 -19.28 -1.37
CA SER A 236 8.69 -18.83 0.01
C SER A 236 8.37 -20.02 0.92
N ALA A 237 9.40 -20.54 1.57
CA ALA A 237 9.19 -21.43 2.72
C ALA A 237 8.78 -20.55 3.90
N ASP A 238 7.69 -20.85 4.59
CA ASP A 238 7.47 -20.29 5.92
C ASP A 238 8.57 -20.87 6.82
N GLU A 239 9.44 -20.00 7.33
CA GLU A 239 10.23 -20.34 8.50
C GLU A 239 9.26 -20.50 9.68
N TYR A 240 9.18 -21.72 10.19
CA TYR A 240 8.54 -22.05 11.46
C TYR A 240 9.27 -21.39 12.61
#